data_b6ac0ba66d34de23ffd7fac34f52fbac
#
_entry.id   b6ac0ba66d34de23ffd7fac34f52fbac
#
_cell.length_a   1.000
_cell.length_b   1.000
_cell.length_c   1.000
_cell.angle_alpha   90.00
_cell.angle_beta   90.00
_cell.angle_gamma   90.00
#
_symmetry.space_group_name_H-M   'P 1'
#
loop_
_entity.id
_entity.type
_entity.pdbx_description
1 polymer ?
#
loop_
_entity_poly.entity_id
_entity_poly.type
_entity_poly.pdbx_seq_one_letter_code
_entity_poly.pdbx_strand_id
1 'polypeptide(L)'
;MNWIRTLQVGVLAWLSLLPGSIAAQALLNPFDFPILLSGSFGELRSNHFHSGIDFKTQGAEGKAIHAVQGGYVARIAVSPWGYGNALYLAHPDGTTTVYGHLQRFNARIAAYLKEQQYAQERFQVDLSLTPDQIPVEAGEVVAWSGNTGSSGGPHLHFEVRDTESEEVLDPLERYIDQVTDTRPPSIQGLLVVPMPGKGVVNGSARKLKPALVTAKNGKQQVQGRIEAWGEIGLAVKAYDYMDHTTNVYGVRVIRLSVDSTEIFHSDLDRFAFSETRYLNSLVDYEEWQTNHAFYMRSFVEPGNRLRFLEAEERGILRIDEPRTYQVLYTLADLAGNTTHLSFQIEGKPQAIPQPDTTGVEWFHWQSENRFGAKGIRLTIPKGNLYNDVPFRYSVERDSNALAAIHRLHDKPVALHQRARLSLFLQHDTLADKRQYGVVRLQKGRATWIGGTYRKGWIDAEIRELGEYTLRQDTQPPRITPLRPKQGGAARRLQFRLTDNLSGVERYRGEIDGHYALFEMDAKSVITYRFDPDRLARGKHQLKLTVVDACGNEAVHTETFVW
;
A
#
# COMPACT_ATOMS: atom_id res chain seq x y z
N MET A 1 37.49 59.68 53.47
CA MET A 1 36.37 58.75 53.71
C MET A 1 35.88 58.30 52.37
N ASN A 2 36.40 57.16 51.87
CA ASN A 2 36.09 56.59 50.57
C ASN A 2 35.44 55.25 50.80
N TRP A 3 34.17 55.09 50.33
CA TRP A 3 33.44 53.83 50.33
C TRP A 3 33.58 53.18 48.94
N ILE A 4 34.31 52.09 48.85
CA ILE A 4 34.36 51.23 47.67
C ILE A 4 33.25 50.20 47.80
N ARG A 5 32.29 50.21 46.87
CA ARG A 5 31.25 49.15 46.73
C ARG A 5 31.77 48.12 45.72
N THR A 6 31.96 46.91 46.20
CA THR A 6 32.28 45.75 45.39
C THR A 6 31.02 45.21 44.77
N LEU A 7 30.92 45.23 43.44
CA LEU A 7 29.89 44.49 42.67
C LEU A 7 30.29 43.04 42.55
N GLN A 8 29.50 42.12 43.13
CA GLN A 8 29.60 40.69 42.82
C GLN A 8 28.76 40.43 41.55
N VAL A 9 29.40 40.02 40.47
CA VAL A 9 28.76 39.54 39.24
C VAL A 9 28.54 38.02 39.40
N GLY A 10 27.26 37.65 39.64
CA GLY A 10 26.83 36.25 39.62
C GLY A 10 26.76 35.73 38.18
N VAL A 11 27.65 34.82 37.84
CA VAL A 11 27.56 34.04 36.58
C VAL A 11 26.50 32.98 36.75
N LEU A 12 25.32 33.20 36.16
CA LEU A 12 24.29 32.14 35.97
C LEU A 12 24.77 31.24 34.82
N ALA A 13 25.26 30.05 35.16
CA ALA A 13 25.52 28.99 34.18
C ALA A 13 24.17 28.44 33.68
N TRP A 14 23.83 28.77 32.44
CA TRP A 14 22.76 28.07 31.73
C TRP A 14 23.24 26.66 31.35
N LEU A 15 22.78 25.63 32.09
CA LEU A 15 22.86 24.25 31.61
C LEU A 15 21.87 24.14 30.43
N SER A 16 22.36 24.19 29.22
CA SER A 16 21.65 23.74 28.04
C SER A 16 21.49 22.20 28.15
N LEU A 17 20.32 21.76 28.57
CA LEU A 17 19.87 20.39 28.34
C LEU A 17 19.79 20.18 26.82
N LEU A 18 20.84 19.58 26.25
CA LEU A 18 20.74 18.97 24.94
C LEU A 18 19.63 17.92 25.02
N PRO A 19 18.68 17.89 24.09
CA PRO A 19 17.75 16.78 24.00
C PRO A 19 18.61 15.53 23.73
N GLY A 20 18.82 14.71 24.78
CA GLY A 20 19.36 13.38 24.60
C GLY A 20 18.40 12.65 23.65
N SER A 21 18.92 12.08 22.58
CA SER A 21 18.20 11.10 21.79
C SER A 21 17.76 10.01 22.78
N ILE A 22 16.47 9.99 23.10
CA ILE A 22 15.85 8.90 23.87
C ILE A 22 15.99 7.68 22.95
N ALA A 23 16.94 6.81 23.26
CA ALA A 23 17.04 5.51 22.59
C ALA A 23 15.64 4.88 22.65
N ALA A 24 15.11 4.46 21.51
CA ALA A 24 13.78 3.90 21.42
C ALA A 24 13.69 2.71 22.38
N GLN A 25 12.78 2.77 23.36
CA GLN A 25 12.64 1.70 24.36
C GLN A 25 12.27 0.40 23.66
N ALA A 26 12.99 -0.68 23.95
CA ALA A 26 12.69 -2.01 23.43
C ALA A 26 11.26 -2.43 23.81
N LEU A 27 10.52 -2.97 22.87
CA LEU A 27 9.17 -3.49 23.07
C LEU A 27 9.23 -4.97 23.53
N LEU A 28 8.21 -5.40 24.28
CA LEU A 28 8.06 -6.83 24.59
C LEU A 28 7.78 -7.63 23.32
N ASN A 29 8.23 -8.88 23.29
CA ASN A 29 7.82 -9.82 22.25
C ASN A 29 6.29 -10.02 22.33
N PRO A 30 5.52 -9.86 21.25
CA PRO A 30 4.07 -10.08 21.27
C PRO A 30 3.70 -11.57 21.43
N PHE A 31 4.65 -12.50 21.42
CA PHE A 31 4.45 -13.94 21.49
C PHE A 31 5.36 -14.61 22.53
N ASP A 32 4.98 -15.83 22.97
CA ASP A 32 5.76 -16.67 23.89
C ASP A 32 6.84 -17.52 23.16
N PHE A 33 7.18 -17.19 21.92
CA PHE A 33 8.18 -17.90 21.11
C PHE A 33 9.09 -16.91 20.37
N PRO A 34 10.25 -17.35 19.85
CA PRO A 34 11.21 -16.49 19.17
C PRO A 34 10.61 -15.76 17.97
N ILE A 35 11.01 -14.50 17.77
CA ILE A 35 10.56 -13.65 16.67
C ILE A 35 11.16 -14.16 15.36
N LEU A 36 10.31 -14.42 14.40
CA LEU A 36 10.63 -14.59 12.99
C LEU A 36 9.66 -13.76 12.15
N LEU A 37 10.16 -13.12 11.12
CA LEU A 37 9.36 -12.25 10.27
C LEU A 37 8.95 -12.93 8.96
N SER A 38 7.84 -12.51 8.39
CA SER A 38 7.39 -12.83 7.03
C SER A 38 7.33 -11.61 6.13
N GLY A 39 7.43 -10.39 6.69
CA GLY A 39 7.49 -9.12 5.98
C GLY A 39 8.19 -8.07 6.83
N SER A 40 8.96 -7.16 6.21
CA SER A 40 9.63 -6.03 6.86
C SER A 40 8.91 -4.72 6.58
N PHE A 41 9.24 -3.70 7.37
CA PHE A 41 8.82 -2.33 7.13
C PHE A 41 9.35 -1.82 5.79
N GLY A 42 8.57 -1.00 5.11
CA GLY A 42 8.99 -0.37 3.86
C GLY A 42 9.03 -1.30 2.64
N GLU A 43 8.68 -2.60 2.75
CA GLU A 43 8.57 -3.45 1.57
C GLU A 43 7.69 -2.82 0.50
N LEU A 44 8.14 -2.94 -0.76
CA LEU A 44 7.39 -2.43 -1.90
C LEU A 44 6.19 -3.34 -2.17
N ARG A 45 5.00 -2.81 -1.96
CA ARG A 45 3.72 -3.45 -2.27
C ARG A 45 3.05 -2.75 -3.46
N SER A 46 1.97 -3.29 -4.00
CA SER A 46 1.24 -2.60 -5.07
C SER A 46 0.66 -1.26 -4.58
N ASN A 47 1.21 -0.14 -5.07
CA ASN A 47 0.80 1.24 -4.77
C ASN A 47 1.04 1.75 -3.34
N HIS A 48 1.75 1.02 -2.47
CA HIS A 48 2.05 1.45 -1.11
C HIS A 48 3.30 0.76 -0.55
N PHE A 49 3.93 1.36 0.46
CA PHE A 49 4.93 0.69 1.29
C PHE A 49 4.23 -0.13 2.37
N HIS A 50 4.83 -1.24 2.76
CA HIS A 50 4.40 -1.99 3.92
C HIS A 50 4.60 -1.16 5.19
N SER A 51 3.52 -0.94 5.96
CA SER A 51 3.48 0.02 7.07
C SER A 51 3.97 -0.55 8.41
N GLY A 52 4.45 -1.79 8.43
CA GLY A 52 4.87 -2.45 9.66
C GLY A 52 5.77 -3.64 9.39
N ILE A 53 5.81 -4.55 10.35
CA ILE A 53 6.45 -5.86 10.21
C ILE A 53 5.40 -6.96 10.36
N ASP A 54 5.62 -8.08 9.68
CA ASP A 54 4.73 -9.24 9.74
C ASP A 54 5.42 -10.35 10.57
N PHE A 55 4.95 -10.57 11.80
CA PHE A 55 5.43 -11.66 12.66
C PHE A 55 4.86 -13.00 12.21
N LYS A 56 5.71 -14.01 12.01
CA LYS A 56 5.28 -15.37 11.76
C LYS A 56 4.61 -15.98 12.99
N THR A 57 3.49 -16.67 12.76
CA THR A 57 2.71 -17.35 13.80
C THR A 57 2.82 -18.87 13.73
N GLN A 58 4.00 -19.38 13.34
CA GLN A 58 4.28 -20.80 13.15
C GLN A 58 3.33 -21.48 12.14
N GLY A 59 2.84 -20.73 11.13
CA GLY A 59 1.90 -21.23 10.11
C GLY A 59 0.47 -21.47 10.60
N ALA A 60 0.10 -21.01 11.79
CA ALA A 60 -1.21 -21.26 12.39
C ALA A 60 -1.84 -19.98 12.95
N GLU A 61 -3.17 -19.94 12.92
CA GLU A 61 -3.97 -18.97 13.65
C GLU A 61 -4.11 -19.35 15.14
N GLY A 62 -4.58 -18.41 15.97
CA GLY A 62 -4.94 -18.67 17.37
C GLY A 62 -3.78 -18.61 18.37
N LYS A 63 -2.63 -18.06 17.99
CA LYS A 63 -1.55 -17.76 18.94
C LYS A 63 -1.93 -16.56 19.79
N ALA A 64 -1.73 -16.64 21.11
CA ALA A 64 -1.96 -15.49 21.99
C ALA A 64 -1.05 -14.32 21.60
N ILE A 65 -1.62 -13.13 21.59
CA ILE A 65 -0.91 -11.88 21.30
C ILE A 65 -0.91 -11.04 22.56
N HIS A 66 0.29 -10.72 23.03
CA HIS A 66 0.50 -9.88 24.21
C HIS A 66 0.65 -8.41 23.81
N ALA A 67 0.13 -7.51 24.63
CA ALA A 67 0.41 -6.08 24.51
C ALA A 67 1.91 -5.84 24.73
N VAL A 68 2.57 -5.24 23.74
CA VAL A 68 4.04 -5.03 23.77
C VAL A 68 4.46 -3.94 24.75
N GLN A 69 3.50 -3.13 25.22
CA GLN A 69 3.67 -2.06 26.20
C GLN A 69 2.32 -1.75 26.85
N GLY A 70 2.30 -1.20 28.07
CA GLY A 70 1.10 -0.74 28.74
C GLY A 70 0.50 0.51 28.10
N GLY A 71 -0.81 0.70 28.29
CA GLY A 71 -1.53 1.85 27.73
C GLY A 71 -3.04 1.63 27.75
N TYR A 72 -3.73 1.94 26.68
CA TYR A 72 -5.17 1.69 26.54
C TYR A 72 -5.55 1.39 25.08
N VAL A 73 -6.69 0.72 24.90
CA VAL A 73 -7.26 0.51 23.57
C VAL A 73 -7.78 1.83 23.02
N ALA A 74 -7.05 2.45 22.10
CA ALA A 74 -7.42 3.71 21.49
C ALA A 74 -8.40 3.54 20.32
N ARG A 75 -8.33 2.40 19.61
CA ARG A 75 -9.18 2.13 18.45
C ARG A 75 -9.37 0.64 18.21
N ILE A 76 -10.57 0.24 17.82
CA ILE A 76 -10.92 -1.10 17.33
C ILE A 76 -11.50 -0.95 15.94
N ALA A 77 -10.87 -1.53 14.92
CA ALA A 77 -11.35 -1.51 13.55
C ALA A 77 -11.65 -2.94 13.08
N VAL A 78 -12.82 -3.14 12.49
CA VAL A 78 -13.24 -4.43 11.91
C VAL A 78 -13.69 -4.21 10.48
N SER A 79 -13.08 -4.93 9.55
CA SER A 79 -13.37 -4.86 8.13
C SER A 79 -13.11 -6.22 7.47
N PRO A 80 -13.84 -6.60 6.41
CA PRO A 80 -13.45 -7.77 5.60
C PRO A 80 -12.18 -7.54 4.77
N TRP A 81 -11.68 -6.30 4.69
CA TRP A 81 -10.53 -5.88 3.88
C TRP A 81 -9.44 -5.21 4.72
N GLY A 82 -8.28 -4.93 4.10
CA GLY A 82 -7.17 -4.25 4.76
C GLY A 82 -6.67 -5.05 5.95
N TYR A 83 -6.57 -4.43 7.12
CA TYR A 83 -6.10 -5.06 8.36
C TYR A 83 -7.05 -6.12 8.94
N GLY A 84 -8.26 -6.30 8.39
CA GLY A 84 -9.24 -7.23 8.97
C GLY A 84 -9.74 -6.76 10.34
N ASN A 85 -9.59 -7.62 11.34
CA ASN A 85 -9.74 -7.25 12.74
C ASN A 85 -8.45 -6.59 13.21
N ALA A 86 -8.50 -5.34 13.61
CA ALA A 86 -7.35 -4.56 14.05
C ALA A 86 -7.57 -3.90 15.42
N LEU A 87 -6.53 -3.92 16.24
CA LEU A 87 -6.46 -3.30 17.54
C LEU A 87 -5.37 -2.23 17.57
N TYR A 88 -5.67 -1.08 18.12
CA TYR A 88 -4.73 0.03 18.29
C TYR A 88 -4.58 0.31 19.77
N LEU A 89 -3.35 0.25 20.28
CA LEU A 89 -3.01 0.58 21.66
C LEU A 89 -2.19 1.86 21.69
N ALA A 90 -2.70 2.89 22.37
CA ALA A 90 -1.93 4.11 22.63
C ALA A 90 -1.14 3.97 23.92
N HIS A 91 0.12 4.42 23.88
CA HIS A 91 1.09 4.26 24.97
C HIS A 91 1.52 5.59 25.57
N PRO A 92 1.98 5.61 26.84
CA PRO A 92 2.41 6.84 27.51
C PRO A 92 3.62 7.53 26.88
N ASP A 93 4.40 6.81 26.07
CA ASP A 93 5.59 7.33 25.38
C ASP A 93 5.25 8.12 24.09
N GLY A 94 3.96 8.32 23.78
CA GLY A 94 3.49 9.02 22.59
C GLY A 94 3.44 8.16 21.34
N THR A 95 3.58 6.84 21.47
CA THR A 95 3.43 5.92 20.36
C THR A 95 2.10 5.17 20.41
N THR A 96 1.66 4.69 19.24
CA THR A 96 0.51 3.80 19.08
C THR A 96 0.96 2.53 18.38
N THR A 97 0.70 1.36 18.98
CA THR A 97 0.93 0.08 18.30
C THR A 97 -0.34 -0.45 17.66
N VAL A 98 -0.20 -1.04 16.46
CA VAL A 98 -1.31 -1.61 15.69
C VAL A 98 -1.09 -3.11 15.51
N TYR A 99 -2.12 -3.89 15.82
CA TYR A 99 -2.16 -5.33 15.68
C TYR A 99 -3.21 -5.68 14.63
N GLY A 100 -2.79 -6.18 13.47
CA GLY A 100 -3.66 -6.49 12.34
C GLY A 100 -3.87 -7.98 12.11
N HIS A 101 -4.83 -8.30 11.26
CA HIS A 101 -5.22 -9.65 10.82
C HIS A 101 -5.67 -10.59 11.94
N LEU A 102 -6.16 -10.04 13.06
CA LEU A 102 -6.51 -10.78 14.26
C LEU A 102 -7.65 -11.77 14.01
N GLN A 103 -7.57 -12.97 14.62
CA GLN A 103 -8.66 -13.93 14.61
C GLN A 103 -9.82 -13.46 15.50
N ARG A 104 -9.48 -13.02 16.72
CA ARG A 104 -10.42 -12.53 17.75
C ARG A 104 -9.71 -11.69 18.79
N PHE A 105 -10.47 -10.89 19.50
CA PHE A 105 -9.99 -10.11 20.65
C PHE A 105 -10.20 -10.88 21.97
N ASN A 106 -9.60 -10.41 23.07
CA ASN A 106 -9.87 -10.95 24.40
C ASN A 106 -11.34 -10.68 24.80
N ALA A 107 -11.81 -11.33 25.86
CA ALA A 107 -13.23 -11.29 26.24
C ALA A 107 -13.76 -9.86 26.47
N ARG A 108 -12.97 -9.01 27.12
CA ARG A 108 -13.33 -7.61 27.45
C ARG A 108 -13.50 -6.77 26.18
N ILE A 109 -12.52 -6.82 25.28
CA ILE A 109 -12.53 -6.10 24.00
C ILE A 109 -13.64 -6.63 23.09
N ALA A 110 -13.79 -7.96 23.01
CA ALA A 110 -14.81 -8.61 22.19
C ALA A 110 -16.24 -8.28 22.64
N ALA A 111 -16.50 -8.19 23.95
CA ALA A 111 -17.82 -7.80 24.47
C ALA A 111 -18.17 -6.37 24.07
N TYR A 112 -17.24 -5.42 24.25
CA TYR A 112 -17.42 -4.02 23.84
C TYR A 112 -17.69 -3.92 22.31
N LEU A 113 -16.85 -4.56 21.50
CA LEU A 113 -17.03 -4.59 20.05
C LEU A 113 -18.40 -5.11 19.63
N LYS A 114 -18.82 -6.25 20.21
CA LYS A 114 -20.11 -6.90 19.90
C LYS A 114 -21.30 -5.98 20.20
N GLU A 115 -21.27 -5.29 21.35
CA GLU A 115 -22.31 -4.31 21.70
C GLU A 115 -22.38 -3.17 20.68
N GLN A 116 -21.24 -2.61 20.28
CA GLN A 116 -21.19 -1.55 19.29
C GLN A 116 -21.65 -2.00 17.91
N GLN A 117 -21.31 -3.22 17.50
CA GLN A 117 -21.76 -3.81 16.22
C GLN A 117 -23.29 -4.01 16.20
N TYR A 118 -23.89 -4.46 17.28
CA TYR A 118 -25.35 -4.58 17.40
C TYR A 118 -26.03 -3.23 17.49
N ALA A 119 -25.47 -2.28 18.26
CA ALA A 119 -26.02 -0.93 18.36
C ALA A 119 -26.03 -0.18 17.02
N GLN A 120 -25.03 -0.42 16.19
CA GLN A 120 -24.91 0.17 14.86
C GLN A 120 -25.52 -0.72 13.75
N GLU A 121 -25.99 -1.92 14.07
CA GLU A 121 -26.52 -2.93 13.14
C GLU A 121 -25.61 -3.16 11.91
N ARG A 122 -24.31 -3.29 12.16
CA ARG A 122 -23.30 -3.54 11.10
C ARG A 122 -22.13 -4.37 11.62
N PHE A 123 -21.55 -5.18 10.75
CA PHE A 123 -20.31 -5.91 11.02
C PHE A 123 -19.08 -5.00 11.00
N GLN A 124 -18.96 -4.22 9.93
CA GLN A 124 -17.82 -3.33 9.75
C GLN A 124 -17.98 -2.08 10.62
N VAL A 125 -17.04 -1.87 11.54
CA VAL A 125 -17.01 -0.74 12.46
C VAL A 125 -15.60 -0.20 12.60
N ASP A 126 -15.53 1.07 12.99
CA ASP A 126 -14.30 1.78 13.32
C ASP A 126 -14.58 2.63 14.56
N LEU A 127 -14.08 2.18 15.71
CA LEU A 127 -14.45 2.66 17.04
C LEU A 127 -13.25 3.31 17.71
N SER A 128 -13.33 4.60 18.02
CA SER A 128 -12.34 5.29 18.84
C SER A 128 -12.78 5.25 20.32
N LEU A 129 -11.84 5.00 21.21
CA LEU A 129 -12.06 4.87 22.64
C LEU A 129 -11.25 5.91 23.42
N THR A 130 -11.71 6.22 24.64
CA THR A 130 -11.00 7.09 25.59
C THR A 130 -10.12 6.27 26.54
N PRO A 131 -9.10 6.89 27.18
CA PRO A 131 -8.12 6.17 28.02
C PRO A 131 -8.73 5.36 29.18
N ASP A 132 -9.87 5.77 29.69
CA ASP A 132 -10.56 5.17 30.83
C ASP A 132 -11.44 3.96 30.46
N GLN A 133 -11.75 3.75 29.17
CA GLN A 133 -12.69 2.70 28.75
C GLN A 133 -12.06 1.29 28.81
N ILE A 134 -10.90 1.10 28.20
CA ILE A 134 -10.22 -0.21 28.18
C ILE A 134 -8.71 -0.01 28.40
N PRO A 135 -8.24 0.16 29.66
CA PRO A 135 -6.82 0.19 29.98
C PRO A 135 -6.20 -1.21 29.75
N VAL A 136 -4.90 -1.28 29.40
CA VAL A 136 -4.17 -2.48 29.07
C VAL A 136 -2.80 -2.46 29.76
N GLU A 137 -2.41 -3.56 30.38
CA GLU A 137 -1.08 -3.73 30.97
C GLU A 137 -0.10 -4.32 29.96
N ALA A 138 1.19 -4.02 30.11
CA ALA A 138 2.23 -4.66 29.32
C ALA A 138 2.24 -6.18 29.56
N GLY A 139 2.30 -6.96 28.47
CA GLY A 139 2.23 -8.43 28.54
C GLY A 139 0.81 -9.01 28.68
N GLU A 140 -0.24 -8.18 28.83
CA GLU A 140 -1.63 -8.66 28.84
C GLU A 140 -1.99 -9.29 27.49
N VAL A 141 -2.69 -10.45 27.50
CA VAL A 141 -3.22 -11.06 26.27
C VAL A 141 -4.39 -10.23 25.76
N VAL A 142 -4.23 -9.55 24.64
CA VAL A 142 -5.25 -8.64 24.06
C VAL A 142 -6.02 -9.28 22.91
N ALA A 143 -5.41 -10.24 22.19
CA ALA A 143 -5.99 -10.87 21.02
C ALA A 143 -5.36 -12.22 20.70
N TRP A 144 -5.83 -12.84 19.63
CA TRP A 144 -5.23 -14.04 19.03
C TRP A 144 -4.92 -13.79 17.55
N SER A 145 -3.77 -14.31 17.12
CA SER A 145 -3.33 -14.21 15.71
C SER A 145 -4.32 -14.87 14.75
N GLY A 146 -4.43 -14.33 13.56
CA GLY A 146 -5.40 -14.79 12.58
C GLY A 146 -4.92 -14.62 11.15
N ASN A 147 -5.92 -14.49 10.26
CA ASN A 147 -5.74 -14.31 8.82
C ASN A 147 -6.93 -13.51 8.24
N THR A 148 -7.46 -12.54 9.02
CA THR A 148 -8.60 -11.72 8.60
C THR A 148 -8.14 -10.58 7.68
N GLY A 149 -9.07 -9.98 6.93
CA GLY A 149 -8.76 -8.89 6.01
C GLY A 149 -7.98 -9.34 4.77
N SER A 150 -7.16 -8.46 4.23
CA SER A 150 -6.38 -8.69 3.00
C SER A 150 -5.07 -9.43 3.28
N SER A 151 -5.15 -10.57 3.95
CA SER A 151 -4.00 -11.40 4.33
C SER A 151 -3.85 -12.64 3.45
N GLY A 152 -2.61 -12.98 3.07
CA GLY A 152 -2.28 -14.16 2.28
C GLY A 152 -2.08 -15.45 3.08
N GLY A 153 -1.98 -15.37 4.41
CA GLY A 153 -1.76 -16.52 5.30
C GLY A 153 -1.63 -16.08 6.76
N PRO A 154 -1.66 -17.02 7.73
CA PRO A 154 -1.59 -16.68 9.16
C PRO A 154 -0.31 -15.93 9.54
N HIS A 155 -0.46 -14.71 10.06
CA HIS A 155 0.61 -13.87 10.62
C HIS A 155 0.00 -12.78 11.52
N LEU A 156 0.84 -12.04 12.23
CA LEU A 156 0.48 -10.80 12.89
C LEU A 156 1.13 -9.64 12.13
N HIS A 157 0.32 -8.80 11.51
CA HIS A 157 0.78 -7.49 11.03
C HIS A 157 0.90 -6.54 12.22
N PHE A 158 2.06 -5.91 12.39
CA PHE A 158 2.36 -5.08 13.54
C PHE A 158 2.99 -3.75 13.10
N GLU A 159 2.44 -2.63 13.62
CA GLU A 159 2.98 -1.30 13.35
C GLU A 159 3.30 -0.57 14.64
N VAL A 160 4.25 0.35 14.57
CA VAL A 160 4.48 1.42 15.53
C VAL A 160 4.21 2.74 14.84
N ARG A 161 3.38 3.58 15.43
CA ARG A 161 3.06 4.91 14.93
C ARG A 161 3.39 5.97 15.95
N ASP A 162 3.75 7.13 15.49
CA ASP A 162 3.65 8.34 16.30
C ASP A 162 2.17 8.67 16.50
N THR A 163 1.74 8.85 17.76
CA THR A 163 0.30 9.00 18.09
C THR A 163 -0.29 10.30 17.55
N GLU A 164 0.49 11.37 17.49
CA GLU A 164 0.01 12.69 17.09
C GLU A 164 -0.07 12.82 15.55
N SER A 165 1.01 12.45 14.87
CA SER A 165 1.12 12.58 13.40
C SER A 165 0.55 11.40 12.62
N GLU A 166 0.33 10.25 13.27
CA GLU A 166 0.01 8.94 12.66
C GLU A 166 1.07 8.44 11.65
N GLU A 167 2.28 9.03 11.66
CA GLU A 167 3.39 8.51 10.86
C GLU A 167 3.78 7.13 11.34
N VAL A 168 3.98 6.22 10.39
CA VAL A 168 4.48 4.87 10.69
C VAL A 168 5.99 4.91 10.82
N LEU A 169 6.49 4.28 11.87
CA LEU A 169 7.90 4.14 12.22
C LEU A 169 8.33 2.70 11.97
N ASP A 170 9.60 2.45 11.64
CA ASP A 170 10.10 1.08 11.47
C ASP A 170 10.07 0.33 12.82
N PRO A 171 9.15 -0.65 13.00
CA PRO A 171 9.09 -1.38 14.27
C PRO A 171 10.35 -2.20 14.54
N LEU A 172 11.11 -2.60 13.51
CA LEU A 172 12.31 -3.42 13.66
C LEU A 172 13.39 -2.70 14.47
N GLU A 173 13.43 -1.37 14.45
CA GLU A 173 14.34 -0.59 15.32
C GLU A 173 14.17 -0.89 16.81
N ARG A 174 12.94 -1.30 17.21
CA ARG A 174 12.63 -1.66 18.61
C ARG A 174 12.79 -3.16 18.90
N TYR A 175 13.05 -3.98 17.87
CA TYR A 175 13.20 -5.43 17.97
C TYR A 175 14.54 -5.94 17.47
N ILE A 176 15.46 -5.07 17.05
CA ILE A 176 16.72 -5.46 16.40
C ILE A 176 17.54 -6.46 17.27
N ASP A 177 17.56 -6.27 18.59
CA ASP A 177 18.25 -7.16 19.52
C ASP A 177 17.54 -8.52 19.75
N GLN A 178 16.30 -8.66 19.26
CA GLN A 178 15.49 -9.87 19.38
C GLN A 178 15.40 -10.66 18.06
N VAL A 179 15.98 -10.13 16.98
CA VAL A 179 16.00 -10.74 15.64
C VAL A 179 17.45 -11.02 15.26
N THR A 180 17.70 -12.21 14.72
CA THR A 180 19.04 -12.54 14.19
C THR A 180 19.07 -12.22 12.70
N ASP A 181 20.01 -11.37 12.30
CA ASP A 181 20.25 -11.06 10.90
C ASP A 181 21.74 -10.86 10.62
N THR A 182 22.32 -11.81 9.88
CA THR A 182 23.71 -11.82 9.42
C THR A 182 23.80 -11.81 7.88
N ARG A 183 22.66 -11.67 7.20
CA ARG A 183 22.56 -11.82 5.75
C ARG A 183 22.47 -10.47 5.06
N PRO A 184 23.49 -10.09 4.26
CA PRO A 184 23.45 -8.81 3.58
C PRO A 184 22.37 -8.78 2.47
N PRO A 185 21.84 -7.58 2.13
CA PRO A 185 20.96 -7.37 1.00
C PRO A 185 21.55 -7.90 -0.31
N SER A 186 20.72 -8.33 -1.24
CA SER A 186 21.12 -8.88 -2.54
C SER A 186 20.62 -8.03 -3.70
N ILE A 187 21.53 -7.65 -4.61
CA ILE A 187 21.17 -6.95 -5.84
C ILE A 187 20.84 -8.00 -6.91
N GLN A 188 19.62 -7.94 -7.45
CA GLN A 188 19.12 -8.90 -8.44
C GLN A 188 19.01 -8.34 -9.85
N GLY A 189 19.17 -7.02 -10.02
CA GLY A 189 19.11 -6.37 -11.32
C GLY A 189 19.51 -4.92 -11.29
N LEU A 190 20.02 -4.46 -12.41
CA LEU A 190 20.36 -3.06 -12.67
C LEU A 190 19.55 -2.57 -13.88
N LEU A 191 19.11 -1.32 -13.84
CA LEU A 191 18.45 -0.64 -14.93
C LEU A 191 19.15 0.69 -15.18
N VAL A 192 19.56 0.93 -16.43
CA VAL A 192 20.10 2.22 -16.87
C VAL A 192 19.03 2.87 -17.75
N VAL A 193 18.63 4.08 -17.37
CA VAL A 193 17.48 4.79 -17.94
C VAL A 193 17.94 6.07 -18.64
N PRO A 194 18.04 6.09 -19.98
CA PRO A 194 18.27 7.35 -20.70
C PRO A 194 17.10 8.31 -20.45
N MET A 195 17.39 9.57 -20.09
CA MET A 195 16.34 10.59 -19.98
C MET A 195 15.80 10.95 -21.37
N PRO A 196 14.47 10.98 -21.56
CA PRO A 196 13.87 11.21 -22.88
C PRO A 196 14.37 12.50 -23.55
N GLY A 197 14.94 12.39 -24.75
CA GLY A 197 15.49 13.51 -25.53
C GLY A 197 16.73 14.17 -24.96
N LYS A 198 17.29 13.64 -23.86
CA LYS A 198 18.44 14.20 -23.14
C LYS A 198 19.58 13.20 -22.91
N GLY A 199 19.31 11.92 -23.05
CA GLY A 199 20.28 10.86 -22.82
C GLY A 199 20.18 9.72 -23.80
N VAL A 200 21.29 8.97 -23.96
CA VAL A 200 21.42 7.80 -24.80
C VAL A 200 22.33 6.78 -24.13
N VAL A 201 22.01 5.51 -24.24
CA VAL A 201 22.80 4.38 -23.69
C VAL A 201 22.96 3.32 -24.76
N ASN A 202 24.21 2.93 -25.08
CA ASN A 202 24.56 1.97 -26.11
C ASN A 202 23.84 2.26 -27.45
N GLY A 203 23.80 3.53 -27.88
CA GLY A 203 23.15 3.97 -29.12
C GLY A 203 21.63 3.98 -29.08
N SER A 204 20.99 3.78 -27.94
CA SER A 204 19.54 3.63 -27.81
C SER A 204 18.95 4.60 -26.76
N ALA A 205 17.73 5.10 -27.03
CA ALA A 205 16.89 5.78 -26.04
C ALA A 205 16.08 4.81 -25.15
N ARG A 206 16.25 3.50 -25.31
CA ARG A 206 15.57 2.49 -24.50
C ARG A 206 16.36 2.20 -23.23
N LYS A 207 15.66 1.82 -22.17
CA LYS A 207 16.25 1.34 -20.92
C LYS A 207 17.14 0.13 -21.20
N LEU A 208 18.34 0.09 -20.60
CA LEU A 208 19.26 -1.02 -20.66
C LEU A 208 19.17 -1.83 -19.35
N LYS A 209 19.06 -3.16 -19.47
CA LYS A 209 19.15 -4.12 -18.35
C LYS A 209 20.44 -4.92 -18.51
N PRO A 210 21.59 -4.46 -18.00
CA PRO A 210 22.81 -5.23 -18.07
C PRO A 210 22.68 -6.50 -17.20
N ALA A 211 23.26 -7.61 -17.68
CA ALA A 211 23.30 -8.82 -16.89
C ALA A 211 24.25 -8.66 -15.69
N LEU A 212 23.86 -9.22 -14.56
CA LEU A 212 24.71 -9.34 -13.37
C LEU A 212 25.24 -10.78 -13.31
N VAL A 213 26.54 -10.91 -13.12
CA VAL A 213 27.22 -12.20 -12.99
C VAL A 213 28.02 -12.23 -11.68
N THR A 214 28.09 -13.39 -11.06
CA THR A 214 28.92 -13.59 -9.86
C THR A 214 30.29 -14.08 -10.30
N ALA A 215 31.32 -13.30 -10.02
CA ALA A 215 32.71 -13.67 -10.29
C ALA A 215 33.17 -14.81 -9.37
N LYS A 216 34.31 -15.44 -9.70
CA LYS A 216 34.89 -16.54 -8.90
C LYS A 216 35.18 -16.20 -7.44
N ASN A 217 35.39 -14.92 -7.15
CA ASN A 217 35.61 -14.41 -5.78
C ASN A 217 34.29 -14.08 -5.02
N GLY A 218 33.14 -14.47 -5.56
CA GLY A 218 31.81 -14.22 -4.97
C GLY A 218 31.25 -12.81 -5.20
N LYS A 219 32.03 -11.88 -5.79
CA LYS A 219 31.55 -10.51 -6.04
C LYS A 219 30.68 -10.44 -7.29
N GLN A 220 29.60 -9.68 -7.20
CA GLN A 220 28.76 -9.37 -8.37
C GLN A 220 29.48 -8.37 -9.30
N GLN A 221 29.29 -8.55 -10.57
CA GLN A 221 29.83 -7.71 -11.65
C GLN A 221 28.78 -7.46 -12.71
N VAL A 222 28.81 -6.29 -13.31
CA VAL A 222 28.00 -5.95 -14.49
C VAL A 222 28.68 -6.50 -15.72
N GLN A 223 27.95 -7.31 -16.52
CA GLN A 223 28.47 -7.87 -17.75
C GLN A 223 28.29 -6.92 -18.93
N GLY A 224 29.31 -6.77 -19.73
CA GLY A 224 29.33 -5.92 -20.92
C GLY A 224 29.74 -4.48 -20.61
N ARG A 225 29.72 -3.66 -21.66
CA ARG A 225 30.05 -2.24 -21.56
C ARG A 225 28.76 -1.42 -21.52
N ILE A 226 28.79 -0.36 -20.74
CA ILE A 226 27.75 0.67 -20.68
C ILE A 226 28.37 1.95 -21.26
N GLU A 227 28.05 2.25 -22.52
CA GLU A 227 28.44 3.51 -23.16
C GLU A 227 27.25 4.47 -23.06
N ALA A 228 27.45 5.67 -22.50
CA ALA A 228 26.38 6.64 -22.32
C ALA A 228 26.78 8.04 -22.74
N TRP A 229 25.77 8.87 -23.07
CA TRP A 229 25.96 10.29 -23.33
C TRP A 229 24.71 11.09 -22.94
N GLY A 230 24.89 12.26 -22.31
CA GLY A 230 23.81 13.11 -21.81
C GLY A 230 23.29 12.67 -20.44
N GLU A 231 22.00 12.90 -20.17
CA GLU A 231 21.38 12.65 -18.87
C GLU A 231 20.87 11.20 -18.79
N ILE A 232 21.32 10.46 -17.76
CA ILE A 232 20.84 9.09 -17.47
C ILE A 232 20.49 8.96 -15.98
N GLY A 233 19.55 8.06 -15.68
CA GLY A 233 19.24 7.62 -14.33
C GLY A 233 19.59 6.14 -14.14
N LEU A 234 19.79 5.75 -12.88
CA LEU A 234 20.02 4.36 -12.51
C LEU A 234 18.88 3.86 -11.62
N ALA A 235 18.56 2.56 -11.71
CA ALA A 235 17.64 1.91 -10.80
C ALA A 235 18.11 0.50 -10.47
N VAL A 236 17.82 0.03 -9.27
CA VAL A 236 18.26 -1.27 -8.78
C VAL A 236 17.07 -2.12 -8.34
N LYS A 237 17.07 -3.39 -8.72
CA LYS A 237 16.20 -4.41 -8.15
C LYS A 237 16.98 -5.13 -7.06
N ALA A 238 16.55 -4.99 -5.82
CA ALA A 238 17.24 -5.56 -4.67
C ALA A 238 16.25 -6.04 -3.63
N TYR A 239 16.67 -7.01 -2.85
CA TYR A 239 15.92 -7.56 -1.71
C TYR A 239 16.87 -7.83 -0.55
N ASP A 240 16.31 -7.80 0.62
CA ASP A 240 16.98 -8.20 1.84
C ASP A 240 16.54 -9.59 2.30
N TYR A 241 17.29 -10.19 3.23
CA TYR A 241 17.07 -11.55 3.75
C TYR A 241 17.45 -11.58 5.21
N MET A 242 16.77 -12.41 6.00
CA MET A 242 17.08 -12.64 7.41
C MET A 242 17.37 -14.10 7.69
N ASP A 243 18.11 -14.37 8.77
CA ASP A 243 18.38 -15.73 9.20
C ASP A 243 17.11 -16.49 9.58
N HIS A 244 17.14 -17.80 9.47
CA HIS A 244 16.07 -18.73 9.84
C HIS A 244 14.75 -18.54 9.07
N THR A 245 14.74 -17.72 8.00
CA THR A 245 13.60 -17.55 7.12
C THR A 245 13.98 -17.67 5.65
N THR A 246 12.98 -17.93 4.78
CA THR A 246 13.12 -17.95 3.33
C THR A 246 12.43 -16.76 2.67
N ASN A 247 11.90 -15.84 3.48
CA ASN A 247 11.21 -14.65 2.99
C ASN A 247 12.21 -13.64 2.40
N VAL A 248 11.69 -12.79 1.54
CA VAL A 248 12.41 -11.62 1.01
C VAL A 248 11.84 -10.37 1.65
N TYR A 249 12.69 -9.39 1.90
CA TYR A 249 12.35 -8.17 2.61
C TYR A 249 12.74 -6.94 1.81
N GLY A 250 12.26 -5.77 2.22
CA GLY A 250 12.69 -4.48 1.69
C GLY A 250 14.13 -4.16 2.11
N VAL A 251 14.88 -3.50 1.25
CA VAL A 251 16.20 -2.96 1.59
C VAL A 251 16.02 -1.64 2.33
N ARG A 252 16.64 -1.48 3.49
CA ARG A 252 16.53 -0.28 4.32
C ARG A 252 17.24 0.92 3.70
N VAL A 253 18.52 0.75 3.35
CA VAL A 253 19.38 1.84 2.84
C VAL A 253 19.86 1.52 1.44
N ILE A 254 19.72 2.49 0.53
CA ILE A 254 20.30 2.45 -0.81
C ILE A 254 21.09 3.74 -1.04
N ARG A 255 22.38 3.60 -1.33
CA ARG A 255 23.26 4.71 -1.71
C ARG A 255 23.84 4.50 -3.10
N LEU A 256 23.92 5.58 -3.85
CA LEU A 256 24.56 5.61 -5.16
C LEU A 256 25.65 6.69 -5.17
N SER A 257 26.87 6.27 -5.44
CA SER A 257 28.01 7.19 -5.62
C SER A 257 28.58 7.10 -7.03
N VAL A 258 29.02 8.23 -7.56
CA VAL A 258 29.76 8.35 -8.83
C VAL A 258 31.06 9.10 -8.57
N ASP A 259 32.19 8.51 -8.98
CA ASP A 259 33.53 9.06 -8.74
C ASP A 259 33.74 9.46 -7.27
N SER A 260 33.27 8.62 -6.33
CA SER A 260 33.32 8.81 -4.88
C SER A 260 32.40 9.91 -4.31
N THR A 261 31.60 10.58 -5.14
CA THR A 261 30.58 11.53 -4.68
C THR A 261 29.24 10.79 -4.56
N GLU A 262 28.62 10.84 -3.39
CA GLU A 262 27.26 10.31 -3.19
C GLU A 262 26.25 11.25 -3.87
N ILE A 263 25.47 10.72 -4.82
CA ILE A 263 24.50 11.50 -5.58
C ILE A 263 23.05 11.12 -5.26
N PHE A 264 22.85 9.99 -4.57
CA PHE A 264 21.53 9.54 -4.12
C PHE A 264 21.65 8.72 -2.83
N HIS A 265 20.74 9.01 -1.90
CA HIS A 265 20.59 8.29 -0.66
C HIS A 265 19.09 8.07 -0.37
N SER A 266 18.75 6.87 0.06
CA SER A 266 17.43 6.50 0.56
C SER A 266 17.59 5.74 1.87
N ASP A 267 16.97 6.22 2.95
CA ASP A 267 16.89 5.54 4.25
C ASP A 267 15.45 5.59 4.75
N LEU A 268 14.73 4.49 4.57
CA LEU A 268 13.30 4.42 4.87
C LEU A 268 13.08 4.02 6.33
N ASP A 269 13.09 5.00 7.24
CA ASP A 269 12.84 4.84 8.69
C ASP A 269 11.40 5.13 9.10
N ARG A 270 10.72 6.00 8.36
CA ARG A 270 9.33 6.42 8.58
C ARG A 270 8.67 6.98 7.33
N PHE A 271 7.36 6.97 7.30
CA PHE A 271 6.57 7.69 6.29
C PHE A 271 5.14 7.96 6.78
N ALA A 272 4.49 8.97 6.19
CA ALA A 272 3.06 9.20 6.35
C ALA A 272 2.24 8.40 5.33
N PHE A 273 1.02 7.97 5.67
CA PHE A 273 0.12 7.28 4.73
C PHE A 273 -0.20 8.12 3.48
N SER A 274 -0.20 9.44 3.60
CA SER A 274 -0.36 10.35 2.46
C SER A 274 0.79 10.29 1.47
N GLU A 275 1.98 9.86 1.91
CA GLU A 275 3.20 9.76 1.08
C GLU A 275 3.33 8.40 0.39
N THR A 276 2.67 7.36 0.89
CA THR A 276 2.92 5.98 0.46
C THR A 276 2.75 5.77 -1.05
N ARG A 277 1.86 6.53 -1.72
CA ARG A 277 1.65 6.43 -3.17
C ARG A 277 2.79 7.00 -4.01
N TYR A 278 3.70 7.81 -3.45
CA TYR A 278 4.92 8.21 -4.14
C TYR A 278 5.85 7.04 -4.47
N LEU A 279 5.60 5.85 -3.88
CA LEU A 279 6.22 4.60 -4.32
C LEU A 279 6.11 4.40 -5.84
N ASN A 280 4.98 4.77 -6.46
CA ASN A 280 4.79 4.64 -7.91
C ASN A 280 5.75 5.53 -8.74
N SER A 281 6.36 6.54 -8.12
CA SER A 281 7.43 7.36 -8.69
C SER A 281 8.83 6.87 -8.28
N LEU A 282 8.94 6.24 -7.10
CA LEU A 282 10.21 5.65 -6.65
C LEU A 282 10.60 4.42 -7.49
N VAL A 283 9.61 3.61 -7.89
CA VAL A 283 9.87 2.44 -8.74
C VAL A 283 9.76 2.80 -10.23
N ASP A 284 10.40 2.02 -11.09
CA ASP A 284 10.09 2.06 -12.51
C ASP A 284 8.69 1.47 -12.74
N TYR A 285 7.69 2.35 -12.83
CA TYR A 285 6.28 1.96 -12.86
C TYR A 285 5.92 1.10 -14.09
N GLU A 286 6.57 1.33 -15.24
CA GLU A 286 6.38 0.53 -16.45
C GLU A 286 6.88 -0.90 -16.24
N GLU A 287 8.06 -1.09 -15.63
CA GLU A 287 8.59 -2.40 -15.25
C GLU A 287 7.70 -3.14 -14.25
N TRP A 288 7.17 -2.41 -13.28
CA TRP A 288 6.24 -3.00 -12.32
C TRP A 288 4.95 -3.47 -12.99
N GLN A 289 4.32 -2.65 -13.83
CA GLN A 289 3.05 -2.98 -14.47
C GLN A 289 3.19 -4.08 -15.54
N THR A 290 4.34 -4.16 -16.21
CA THR A 290 4.55 -5.07 -17.32
C THR A 290 5.18 -6.39 -16.89
N ASN A 291 6.21 -6.33 -16.05
CA ASN A 291 7.08 -7.45 -15.69
C ASN A 291 6.95 -7.88 -14.22
N HIS A 292 6.11 -7.19 -13.42
CA HIS A 292 5.99 -7.38 -11.98
C HIS A 292 7.32 -7.30 -11.24
N ALA A 293 8.22 -6.40 -11.69
CA ALA A 293 9.55 -6.20 -11.16
C ALA A 293 9.70 -4.80 -10.56
N PHE A 294 10.04 -4.74 -9.27
CA PHE A 294 10.35 -3.50 -8.59
C PHE A 294 11.82 -3.13 -8.84
N TYR A 295 12.06 -2.21 -9.75
CA TYR A 295 13.33 -1.50 -9.88
C TYR A 295 13.20 -0.17 -9.16
N MET A 296 13.88 -0.02 -8.02
CA MET A 296 13.92 1.24 -7.27
C MET A 296 14.84 2.23 -7.98
N ARG A 297 14.29 3.36 -8.36
CA ARG A 297 15.04 4.45 -9.00
C ARG A 297 15.96 5.11 -7.99
N SER A 298 17.22 5.26 -8.35
CA SER A 298 18.18 6.08 -7.61
C SER A 298 18.26 7.49 -8.20
N PHE A 299 17.11 7.99 -8.64
CA PHE A 299 16.87 9.36 -9.05
C PHE A 299 15.41 9.74 -8.74
N VAL A 300 15.19 11.03 -8.51
CA VAL A 300 13.90 11.55 -8.01
C VAL A 300 13.17 12.29 -9.12
N GLU A 301 11.94 11.87 -9.42
CA GLU A 301 11.06 12.62 -10.32
C GLU A 301 10.60 13.94 -9.66
N PRO A 302 10.41 15.02 -10.44
CA PRO A 302 10.17 16.36 -9.87
C PRO A 302 8.89 16.46 -9.02
N GLY A 303 7.92 15.57 -9.23
CA GLY A 303 6.68 15.49 -8.47
C GLY A 303 6.72 14.53 -7.27
N ASN A 304 7.83 13.79 -7.04
CA ASN A 304 8.00 12.94 -5.86
C ASN A 304 8.26 13.79 -4.61
N ARG A 305 7.65 13.40 -3.47
CA ARG A 305 7.74 14.13 -2.19
C ARG A 305 8.13 13.22 -1.02
N LEU A 306 8.69 12.04 -1.30
CA LEU A 306 9.21 11.16 -0.24
C LEU A 306 10.35 11.85 0.50
N ARG A 307 10.20 11.98 1.81
CA ARG A 307 11.13 12.75 2.67
C ARG A 307 12.41 12.00 3.01
N PHE A 308 12.41 10.68 2.88
CA PHE A 308 13.56 9.82 3.13
C PHE A 308 14.51 9.70 1.92
N LEU A 309 14.25 10.45 0.84
CA LEU A 309 15.12 10.51 -0.34
C LEU A 309 15.94 11.77 -0.34
N GLU A 310 17.25 11.63 -0.44
CA GLU A 310 18.21 12.71 -0.64
C GLU A 310 18.91 12.50 -1.98
N ALA A 311 18.99 13.54 -2.82
CA ALA A 311 19.56 13.40 -4.15
C ALA A 311 20.15 14.71 -4.66
N GLU A 312 21.45 14.70 -4.98
CA GLU A 312 22.12 15.78 -5.69
C GLU A 312 21.65 15.77 -7.15
N GLU A 313 21.31 16.95 -7.73
CA GLU A 313 20.76 17.06 -9.09
C GLU A 313 19.64 16.02 -9.37
N ARG A 314 18.85 15.69 -8.33
CA ARG A 314 17.83 14.62 -8.36
C ARG A 314 18.39 13.21 -8.65
N GLY A 315 19.65 12.94 -8.44
CA GLY A 315 20.30 11.65 -8.74
C GLY A 315 20.47 11.37 -10.24
N ILE A 316 20.36 12.39 -11.10
CA ILE A 316 20.57 12.27 -12.54
C ILE A 316 22.06 12.39 -12.84
N LEU A 317 22.62 11.36 -13.47
CA LEU A 317 24.00 11.39 -13.94
C LEU A 317 24.09 12.16 -15.25
N ARG A 318 24.97 13.16 -15.30
CA ARG A 318 25.30 13.86 -16.54
C ARG A 318 26.61 13.32 -17.10
N ILE A 319 26.53 12.64 -18.23
CA ILE A 319 27.67 12.06 -18.94
C ILE A 319 27.97 12.97 -20.14
N ASP A 320 28.86 13.94 -19.95
CA ASP A 320 29.20 14.98 -20.94
C ASP A 320 30.70 15.06 -21.27
N GLU A 321 31.49 14.17 -20.67
CA GLU A 321 32.92 14.03 -20.94
C GLU A 321 33.26 12.63 -21.46
N PRO A 322 34.22 12.51 -22.43
CA PRO A 322 34.66 11.22 -22.93
C PRO A 322 35.66 10.53 -21.99
N ARG A 323 35.19 10.14 -20.81
CA ARG A 323 35.96 9.49 -19.75
C ARG A 323 35.17 8.34 -19.12
N THR A 324 35.81 7.56 -18.30
CA THR A 324 35.18 6.53 -17.49
C THR A 324 34.67 7.10 -16.18
N TYR A 325 33.40 6.84 -15.87
CA TYR A 325 32.73 7.18 -14.60
C TYR A 325 32.68 5.92 -13.74
N GLN A 326 33.16 6.01 -12.49
CA GLN A 326 33.13 4.92 -11.53
C GLN A 326 31.82 4.96 -10.74
N VAL A 327 31.00 3.93 -10.82
CA VAL A 327 29.70 3.86 -10.16
C VAL A 327 29.74 2.83 -9.04
N LEU A 328 29.24 3.21 -7.86
CA LEU A 328 29.14 2.34 -6.70
C LEU A 328 27.74 2.40 -6.10
N TYR A 329 27.04 1.27 -6.07
CA TYR A 329 25.89 1.05 -5.20
C TYR A 329 26.37 0.47 -3.87
N THR A 330 25.85 1.02 -2.78
CA THR A 330 25.94 0.46 -1.43
C THR A 330 24.55 0.26 -0.88
N LEU A 331 24.22 -0.98 -0.54
CA LEU A 331 22.96 -1.35 0.10
C LEU A 331 23.26 -1.78 1.53
N ALA A 332 22.41 -1.40 2.46
CA ALA A 332 22.50 -1.86 3.85
C ALA A 332 21.13 -2.21 4.42
N ASP A 333 21.11 -3.16 5.35
CA ASP A 333 19.98 -3.45 6.22
C ASP A 333 20.10 -2.71 7.57
N LEU A 334 19.13 -2.93 8.45
CA LEU A 334 19.13 -2.33 9.79
C LEU A 334 20.15 -2.98 10.73
N ALA A 335 20.52 -4.26 10.50
CA ALA A 335 21.54 -4.97 11.29
C ALA A 335 22.98 -4.55 10.95
N GLY A 336 23.15 -3.74 9.90
CA GLY A 336 24.45 -3.21 9.44
C GLY A 336 25.17 -4.11 8.42
N ASN A 337 24.51 -5.16 7.92
CA ASN A 337 25.08 -5.96 6.82
C ASN A 337 25.02 -5.15 5.53
N THR A 338 26.07 -5.21 4.71
CA THR A 338 26.23 -4.39 3.52
C THR A 338 26.55 -5.18 2.26
N THR A 339 26.06 -4.70 1.12
CA THR A 339 26.39 -5.20 -0.22
C THR A 339 26.84 -4.04 -1.11
N HIS A 340 27.88 -4.30 -1.90
CA HIS A 340 28.42 -3.33 -2.84
C HIS A 340 28.39 -3.88 -4.27
N LEU A 341 27.95 -3.03 -5.22
CA LEU A 341 28.07 -3.27 -6.66
C LEU A 341 28.82 -2.12 -7.31
N SER A 342 30.06 -2.38 -7.76
CA SER A 342 30.87 -1.40 -8.49
C SER A 342 30.88 -1.74 -9.97
N PHE A 343 30.71 -0.73 -10.83
CA PHE A 343 30.80 -0.86 -12.29
C PHE A 343 31.19 0.46 -12.94
N GLN A 344 31.43 0.43 -14.24
CA GLN A 344 31.88 1.57 -15.02
C GLN A 344 30.86 1.97 -16.07
N ILE A 345 30.74 3.29 -16.30
CA ILE A 345 30.02 3.85 -17.45
C ILE A 345 31.05 4.61 -18.27
N GLU A 346 31.16 4.27 -19.56
CA GLU A 346 32.04 4.96 -20.50
C GLU A 346 31.30 6.15 -21.12
N GLY A 347 31.76 7.36 -20.86
CA GLY A 347 31.31 8.56 -21.54
C GLY A 347 31.74 8.53 -23.00
N LYS A 348 30.78 8.38 -23.92
CA LYS A 348 31.03 8.32 -25.33
C LYS A 348 30.06 9.21 -26.08
N PRO A 349 30.53 10.25 -26.79
CA PRO A 349 29.69 11.11 -27.59
C PRO A 349 28.84 10.30 -28.58
N GLN A 350 27.52 10.42 -28.48
CA GLN A 350 26.54 9.73 -29.30
C GLN A 350 25.40 10.70 -29.63
N ALA A 351 24.75 10.51 -30.76
CA ALA A 351 23.54 11.26 -31.09
C ALA A 351 22.41 10.86 -30.11
N ILE A 352 21.81 11.83 -29.47
CA ILE A 352 20.69 11.64 -28.53
C ILE A 352 19.38 11.59 -29.34
N PRO A 353 18.70 10.43 -29.37
CA PRO A 353 17.45 10.31 -30.10
C PRO A 353 16.36 11.20 -29.50
N GLN A 354 15.71 11.98 -30.34
CA GLN A 354 14.58 12.81 -29.91
C GLN A 354 13.29 11.96 -29.86
N PRO A 355 12.45 12.15 -28.85
CA PRO A 355 11.17 11.47 -28.77
C PRO A 355 10.24 11.95 -29.89
N ASP A 356 9.45 11.02 -30.46
CA ASP A 356 8.37 11.41 -31.38
C ASP A 356 7.28 12.16 -30.62
N THR A 357 7.08 13.41 -30.96
CA THR A 357 6.05 14.29 -30.36
C THR A 357 4.84 14.47 -31.26
N THR A 358 4.69 13.73 -32.36
CA THR A 358 3.54 13.79 -33.25
C THR A 358 2.27 13.36 -32.52
N GLY A 359 1.25 14.23 -32.50
CA GLY A 359 -0.02 13.95 -31.85
C GLY A 359 0.04 13.88 -30.31
N VAL A 360 1.07 14.47 -29.72
CA VAL A 360 1.25 14.55 -28.27
C VAL A 360 0.62 15.83 -27.74
N GLU A 361 -0.13 15.72 -26.65
CA GLU A 361 -0.51 16.82 -25.77
C GLU A 361 0.32 16.73 -24.48
N TRP A 362 0.98 17.82 -24.08
CA TRP A 362 1.80 17.80 -22.87
C TRP A 362 0.95 18.00 -21.62
N PHE A 363 0.97 17.02 -20.72
CA PHE A 363 0.43 17.15 -19.38
C PHE A 363 1.56 17.49 -18.41
N HIS A 364 1.42 18.61 -17.71
CA HIS A 364 2.45 19.14 -16.82
C HIS A 364 2.13 18.82 -15.37
N TRP A 365 3.10 18.25 -14.65
CA TRP A 365 2.93 17.86 -13.25
C TRP A 365 2.63 19.05 -12.32
N GLN A 366 3.10 20.27 -12.68
CA GLN A 366 2.91 21.51 -11.92
C GLN A 366 1.56 22.18 -12.17
N SER A 367 0.76 21.69 -13.07
CA SER A 367 -0.48 22.32 -13.51
C SER A 367 -1.67 21.38 -13.39
N GLU A 368 -2.88 21.94 -13.35
CA GLU A 368 -4.07 21.18 -13.67
C GLU A 368 -4.08 20.89 -15.17
N ASN A 369 -4.30 19.63 -15.54
CA ASN A 369 -4.38 19.21 -16.93
C ASN A 369 -5.82 18.85 -17.26
N ARG A 370 -6.32 19.41 -18.36
CA ARG A 370 -7.67 19.16 -18.88
C ARG A 370 -7.58 18.66 -20.30
N PHE A 371 -8.23 17.55 -20.55
CA PHE A 371 -8.36 16.97 -21.88
C PHE A 371 -9.84 16.78 -22.22
N GLY A 372 -10.20 17.06 -23.48
CA GLY A 372 -11.55 16.86 -23.98
C GLY A 372 -11.55 16.42 -25.43
N ALA A 373 -12.33 15.35 -25.71
CA ALA A 373 -12.61 14.86 -27.05
C ALA A 373 -14.07 14.42 -27.14
N LYS A 374 -14.52 14.00 -28.32
CA LYS A 374 -15.90 13.53 -28.49
C LYS A 374 -16.16 12.32 -27.55
N GLY A 375 -17.06 12.51 -26.60
CA GLY A 375 -17.49 11.48 -25.65
C GLY A 375 -16.64 11.31 -24.39
N ILE A 376 -15.62 12.16 -24.19
CA ILE A 376 -14.74 12.10 -23.01
C ILE A 376 -14.34 13.47 -22.52
N ARG A 377 -14.20 13.61 -21.20
CA ARG A 377 -13.53 14.70 -20.50
C ARG A 377 -12.66 14.12 -19.40
N LEU A 378 -11.43 14.62 -19.27
CA LEU A 378 -10.50 14.24 -18.23
C LEU A 378 -9.97 15.50 -17.55
N THR A 379 -9.94 15.50 -16.21
CA THR A 379 -9.30 16.55 -15.42
C THR A 379 -8.38 15.91 -14.41
N ILE A 380 -7.08 16.21 -14.52
CA ILE A 380 -6.04 15.75 -13.60
C ILE A 380 -5.61 16.96 -12.76
N PRO A 381 -5.81 16.95 -11.43
CA PRO A 381 -5.41 18.04 -10.54
C PRO A 381 -3.91 18.31 -10.58
N LYS A 382 -3.51 19.55 -10.28
CA LYS A 382 -2.11 19.93 -10.08
C LYS A 382 -1.42 19.01 -9.06
N GLY A 383 -0.18 18.60 -9.36
CA GLY A 383 0.63 17.75 -8.49
C GLY A 383 0.19 16.28 -8.46
N ASN A 384 -0.72 15.88 -9.34
CA ASN A 384 -1.20 14.50 -9.43
C ASN A 384 -0.32 13.61 -10.34
N LEU A 385 0.48 14.21 -11.20
CA LEU A 385 1.53 13.55 -11.98
C LEU A 385 2.88 13.71 -11.26
N TYR A 386 3.76 12.72 -11.42
CA TYR A 386 5.11 12.77 -10.83
C TYR A 386 6.14 13.45 -11.75
N ASN A 387 5.82 13.50 -13.07
CA ASN A 387 6.63 14.13 -14.10
C ASN A 387 5.70 14.65 -15.21
N ASP A 388 6.26 15.42 -16.14
CA ASP A 388 5.55 15.78 -17.36
C ASP A 388 5.30 14.53 -18.21
N VAL A 389 4.11 14.42 -18.79
CA VAL A 389 3.66 13.27 -19.58
C VAL A 389 3.35 13.70 -21.01
N PRO A 390 4.04 13.14 -22.03
CA PRO A 390 3.70 13.33 -23.44
C PRO A 390 2.44 12.52 -23.77
N PHE A 391 1.29 13.03 -23.32
CA PHE A 391 0.01 12.33 -23.37
C PHE A 391 -0.42 12.03 -24.80
N ARG A 392 -0.84 10.78 -25.02
CA ARG A 392 -1.40 10.30 -26.29
C ARG A 392 -2.80 9.77 -26.03
N TYR A 393 -3.71 10.10 -26.91
CA TYR A 393 -5.09 9.65 -26.84
C TYR A 393 -5.46 8.86 -28.09
N SER A 394 -6.14 7.74 -27.88
CA SER A 394 -6.80 7.03 -28.97
C SER A 394 -8.19 6.54 -28.54
N VAL A 395 -9.04 6.26 -29.51
CA VAL A 395 -10.43 5.86 -29.28
C VAL A 395 -10.85 4.79 -30.27
N GLU A 396 -11.44 3.73 -29.75
CA GLU A 396 -12.13 2.70 -30.53
C GLU A 396 -13.64 2.94 -30.42
N ARG A 397 -14.28 3.15 -31.55
CA ARG A 397 -15.72 3.50 -31.60
C ARG A 397 -16.55 2.30 -32.02
N ASP A 398 -17.60 2.06 -31.25
CA ASP A 398 -18.68 1.13 -31.57
C ASP A 398 -20.01 1.89 -31.39
N SER A 399 -20.76 2.01 -32.45
CA SER A 399 -22.05 2.72 -32.45
C SER A 399 -23.12 1.98 -31.59
N ASN A 400 -22.94 0.69 -31.34
CA ASN A 400 -23.87 -0.11 -30.55
C ASN A 400 -23.49 -0.21 -29.06
N ALA A 401 -22.29 0.27 -28.69
CA ALA A 401 -21.83 0.27 -27.31
C ALA A 401 -22.41 1.46 -26.53
N LEU A 402 -22.46 1.34 -25.19
CA LEU A 402 -22.88 2.43 -24.31
C LEU A 402 -21.95 3.65 -24.40
N ALA A 403 -20.67 3.43 -24.66
CA ALA A 403 -19.66 4.42 -24.96
C ALA A 403 -18.53 3.80 -25.78
N ALA A 404 -17.74 4.63 -26.46
CA ALA A 404 -16.48 4.22 -27.06
C ALA A 404 -15.50 3.71 -26.00
N ILE A 405 -14.50 2.93 -26.43
CA ILE A 405 -13.34 2.62 -25.59
C ILE A 405 -12.32 3.75 -25.77
N HIS A 406 -12.06 4.47 -24.70
CA HIS A 406 -11.11 5.57 -24.63
C HIS A 406 -9.80 5.09 -24.03
N ARG A 407 -8.71 5.17 -24.79
CA ARG A 407 -7.36 4.87 -24.31
C ARG A 407 -6.66 6.18 -23.93
N LEU A 408 -6.44 6.32 -22.62
CA LEU A 408 -5.74 7.44 -22.01
C LEU A 408 -4.26 7.08 -21.86
N HIS A 409 -3.45 7.46 -22.82
CA HIS A 409 -2.04 7.16 -22.97
C HIS A 409 -1.73 5.71 -23.38
N ASP A 410 -0.54 5.53 -23.96
CA ASP A 410 -0.05 4.25 -24.51
C ASP A 410 0.79 3.44 -23.52
N LYS A 411 1.22 4.07 -22.43
CA LYS A 411 1.99 3.46 -21.33
C LYS A 411 1.27 3.61 -20.00
N PRO A 412 1.52 2.72 -19.03
CA PRO A 412 0.99 2.89 -17.68
C PRO A 412 1.50 4.16 -17.02
N VAL A 413 0.61 5.00 -16.53
CA VAL A 413 0.91 6.21 -15.75
C VAL A 413 0.08 6.18 -14.48
N ALA A 414 0.76 6.13 -13.34
CA ALA A 414 0.11 6.25 -12.02
C ALA A 414 -0.25 7.70 -11.73
N LEU A 415 -1.40 7.90 -11.10
CA LEU A 415 -1.80 9.18 -10.54
C LEU A 415 -1.64 9.13 -9.02
N HIS A 416 -1.11 10.19 -8.43
CA HIS A 416 -0.93 10.28 -6.98
C HIS A 416 -2.27 10.30 -6.24
N GLN A 417 -3.20 11.08 -6.75
CA GLN A 417 -4.58 11.20 -6.25
C GLN A 417 -5.57 10.77 -7.33
N ARG A 418 -6.84 10.89 -7.04
CA ARG A 418 -7.90 10.65 -8.01
C ARG A 418 -7.99 11.79 -9.02
N ALA A 419 -8.22 11.45 -10.29
CA ALA A 419 -8.55 12.36 -11.37
C ALA A 419 -9.99 12.13 -11.81
N ARG A 420 -10.66 13.19 -12.26
CA ARG A 420 -12.04 13.09 -12.76
C ARG A 420 -12.04 12.68 -14.21
N LEU A 421 -12.77 11.60 -14.50
CA LEU A 421 -13.07 11.11 -15.84
C LEU A 421 -14.58 11.18 -16.06
N SER A 422 -15.02 11.82 -17.16
CA SER A 422 -16.43 11.83 -17.58
C SER A 422 -16.55 11.17 -18.94
N LEU A 423 -17.41 10.17 -19.07
CA LEU A 423 -17.72 9.50 -20.33
C LEU A 423 -19.17 9.74 -20.72
N PHE A 424 -19.39 10.03 -22.00
CA PHE A 424 -20.72 10.30 -22.55
C PHE A 424 -21.45 8.98 -22.82
N LEU A 425 -22.66 8.87 -22.31
CA LEU A 425 -23.55 7.73 -22.52
C LEU A 425 -24.27 7.87 -23.87
N GLN A 426 -23.91 7.03 -24.84
CA GLN A 426 -24.47 7.08 -26.20
C GLN A 426 -25.91 6.53 -26.25
N HIS A 427 -26.20 5.50 -25.46
CA HIS A 427 -27.49 4.84 -25.42
C HIS A 427 -28.04 4.83 -23.99
N ASP A 428 -28.87 5.80 -23.67
CA ASP A 428 -29.49 5.95 -22.35
C ASP A 428 -30.86 5.26 -22.32
N THR A 429 -30.87 3.96 -22.02
CA THR A 429 -32.06 3.10 -22.06
C THR A 429 -32.62 2.72 -20.69
N LEU A 430 -31.81 2.83 -19.62
CA LEU A 430 -32.23 2.40 -18.27
C LEU A 430 -32.93 3.55 -17.53
N ALA A 431 -34.01 3.23 -16.82
CA ALA A 431 -34.69 4.17 -15.93
C ALA A 431 -33.82 4.54 -14.74
N ASP A 432 -33.22 3.54 -14.08
CA ASP A 432 -32.30 3.76 -12.97
C ASP A 432 -30.88 4.03 -13.49
N LYS A 433 -30.46 5.28 -13.39
CA LYS A 433 -29.17 5.76 -13.88
C LYS A 433 -27.97 5.29 -13.02
N ARG A 434 -28.20 4.76 -11.81
CA ARG A 434 -27.15 4.17 -10.95
C ARG A 434 -26.57 2.89 -11.54
N GLN A 435 -27.31 2.25 -12.46
CA GLN A 435 -26.92 1.01 -13.12
C GLN A 435 -25.89 1.21 -14.24
N TYR A 436 -25.55 2.45 -14.60
CA TYR A 436 -24.43 2.76 -15.49
C TYR A 436 -23.18 3.11 -14.71
N GLY A 437 -22.02 2.61 -15.16
CA GLY A 437 -20.74 2.97 -14.57
C GLY A 437 -19.59 2.91 -15.54
N VAL A 438 -18.54 3.64 -15.22
CA VAL A 438 -17.25 3.53 -15.86
C VAL A 438 -16.60 2.22 -15.48
N VAL A 439 -16.04 1.52 -16.45
CA VAL A 439 -15.17 0.37 -16.23
C VAL A 439 -13.80 0.64 -16.82
N ARG A 440 -12.77 0.16 -16.13
CA ARG A 440 -11.41 0.06 -16.66
C ARG A 440 -11.23 -1.28 -17.35
N LEU A 441 -10.65 -1.25 -18.54
CA LEU A 441 -10.30 -2.44 -19.29
C LEU A 441 -8.80 -2.74 -19.11
N GLN A 442 -8.46 -3.97 -18.75
CA GLN A 442 -7.08 -4.42 -18.64
C GLN A 442 -6.97 -5.89 -19.03
N LYS A 443 -6.19 -6.18 -20.06
CA LYS A 443 -5.99 -7.57 -20.59
C LYS A 443 -7.33 -8.29 -20.79
N GLY A 444 -8.33 -7.61 -21.36
CA GLY A 444 -9.66 -8.16 -21.65
C GLY A 444 -10.61 -8.26 -20.46
N ARG A 445 -10.19 -7.90 -19.25
CA ARG A 445 -11.04 -7.86 -18.06
C ARG A 445 -11.56 -6.44 -17.82
N ALA A 446 -12.84 -6.33 -17.43
CA ALA A 446 -13.45 -5.09 -17.00
C ALA A 446 -13.44 -5.03 -15.47
N THR A 447 -12.95 -3.91 -14.92
CA THR A 447 -13.02 -3.60 -13.50
C THR A 447 -13.97 -2.43 -13.32
N TRP A 448 -14.97 -2.59 -12.46
CA TRP A 448 -15.93 -1.54 -12.15
C TRP A 448 -15.25 -0.40 -11.37
N ILE A 449 -15.42 0.83 -11.87
CA ILE A 449 -15.01 2.05 -11.19
C ILE A 449 -16.25 2.75 -10.61
N GLY A 450 -17.42 2.53 -11.23
CA GLY A 450 -18.66 3.20 -10.87
C GLY A 450 -18.79 4.58 -11.52
N GLY A 451 -19.48 5.46 -10.83
CA GLY A 451 -19.66 6.84 -11.25
C GLY A 451 -21.05 7.38 -10.98
N THR A 452 -21.25 8.67 -11.30
CA THR A 452 -22.50 9.37 -11.10
C THR A 452 -23.02 9.90 -12.43
N TYR A 453 -24.27 9.57 -12.77
CA TYR A 453 -24.93 10.11 -13.96
C TYR A 453 -25.24 11.59 -13.80
N ARG A 454 -24.84 12.40 -14.79
CA ARG A 454 -25.15 13.83 -14.89
C ARG A 454 -25.42 14.23 -16.35
N LYS A 455 -26.69 14.44 -16.72
CA LYS A 455 -27.09 14.98 -18.03
C LYS A 455 -26.42 14.25 -19.22
N GLY A 456 -26.49 12.93 -19.26
CA GLY A 456 -25.91 12.10 -20.33
C GLY A 456 -24.43 11.76 -20.16
N TRP A 457 -23.79 12.16 -19.07
CA TRP A 457 -22.41 11.84 -18.73
C TRP A 457 -22.36 10.97 -17.46
N ILE A 458 -21.39 10.05 -17.41
CA ILE A 458 -21.03 9.33 -16.20
C ILE A 458 -19.71 9.89 -15.72
N ASP A 459 -19.73 10.55 -14.55
CA ASP A 459 -18.55 11.12 -13.88
C ASP A 459 -17.99 10.09 -12.90
N ALA A 460 -16.71 9.73 -13.05
CA ALA A 460 -15.99 8.78 -12.20
C ALA A 460 -14.63 9.33 -11.79
N GLU A 461 -14.02 8.70 -10.80
CA GLU A 461 -12.69 9.02 -10.30
C GLU A 461 -11.71 7.90 -10.59
N ILE A 462 -10.63 8.19 -11.33
CA ILE A 462 -9.61 7.24 -11.72
C ILE A 462 -8.28 7.52 -11.00
N ARG A 463 -7.44 6.49 -10.83
CA ARG A 463 -6.11 6.59 -10.18
C ARG A 463 -4.93 6.24 -11.09
N GLU A 464 -5.19 6.03 -12.37
CA GLU A 464 -4.17 5.74 -13.38
C GLU A 464 -4.73 6.06 -14.78
N LEU A 465 -3.84 6.31 -15.72
CA LEU A 465 -4.21 6.37 -17.13
C LEU A 465 -4.31 4.95 -17.70
N GLY A 466 -5.21 4.73 -18.65
CA GLY A 466 -5.47 3.41 -19.22
C GLY A 466 -6.69 3.40 -20.12
N GLU A 467 -7.31 2.22 -20.30
CA GLU A 467 -8.48 2.05 -21.16
C GLU A 467 -9.77 2.09 -20.35
N TYR A 468 -10.73 2.92 -20.77
CA TYR A 468 -12.00 3.12 -20.09
C TYR A 468 -13.17 3.12 -21.05
N THR A 469 -14.29 2.57 -20.61
CA THR A 469 -15.60 2.62 -21.30
C THR A 469 -16.74 2.59 -20.29
N LEU A 470 -17.98 2.60 -20.76
CA LEU A 470 -19.17 2.41 -19.93
C LEU A 470 -19.70 0.98 -20.00
N ARG A 471 -20.16 0.51 -18.87
CA ARG A 471 -20.98 -0.71 -18.77
C ARG A 471 -22.20 -0.45 -17.90
N GLN A 472 -23.16 -1.35 -18.00
CA GLN A 472 -24.35 -1.38 -17.15
C GLN A 472 -24.33 -2.65 -16.28
N ASP A 473 -24.84 -2.51 -15.07
CA ASP A 473 -25.09 -3.61 -14.17
C ASP A 473 -26.53 -3.56 -13.67
N THR A 474 -27.34 -4.50 -14.15
CA THR A 474 -28.77 -4.61 -13.84
C THR A 474 -29.10 -5.91 -13.11
N GLN A 475 -28.07 -6.73 -12.80
CA GLN A 475 -28.27 -8.04 -12.20
C GLN A 475 -28.07 -7.96 -10.69
N PRO A 476 -29.04 -8.43 -9.89
CA PRO A 476 -28.85 -8.50 -8.45
C PRO A 476 -27.70 -9.43 -8.04
N PRO A 477 -27.07 -9.18 -6.88
CA PRO A 477 -26.09 -10.10 -6.31
C PRO A 477 -26.65 -11.50 -6.10
N ARG A 478 -25.78 -12.48 -6.09
CA ARG A 478 -26.15 -13.88 -5.83
C ARG A 478 -25.82 -14.27 -4.40
N ILE A 479 -26.80 -14.80 -3.69
CA ILE A 479 -26.67 -15.36 -2.34
C ILE A 479 -26.64 -16.90 -2.46
N THR A 480 -25.52 -17.52 -2.06
CA THR A 480 -25.37 -18.99 -2.15
C THR A 480 -25.17 -19.57 -0.75
N PRO A 481 -26.13 -20.36 -0.21
CA PRO A 481 -25.96 -21.04 1.06
C PRO A 481 -24.79 -22.03 1.02
N LEU A 482 -23.94 -22.00 2.05
CA LEU A 482 -22.84 -22.95 2.22
C LEU A 482 -23.26 -23.97 3.29
N ARG A 483 -23.78 -25.14 2.84
CA ARG A 483 -24.15 -26.21 3.77
C ARG A 483 -22.90 -26.94 4.25
N PRO A 484 -22.79 -27.30 5.55
CA PRO A 484 -21.73 -28.16 6.02
C PRO A 484 -21.80 -29.53 5.32
N LYS A 485 -20.64 -30.09 4.96
CA LYS A 485 -20.58 -31.51 4.56
C LYS A 485 -21.18 -32.35 5.68
N GLN A 486 -22.02 -33.32 5.33
CA GLN A 486 -22.78 -34.17 6.24
C GLN A 486 -21.95 -34.66 7.44
N GLY A 487 -22.44 -34.47 8.68
CA GLY A 487 -21.88 -35.12 9.86
C GLY A 487 -21.65 -34.27 11.12
N GLY A 488 -22.00 -33.00 11.19
CA GLY A 488 -21.89 -32.20 12.41
C GLY A 488 -23.01 -31.17 12.54
N ALA A 489 -23.57 -31.04 13.75
CA ALA A 489 -24.51 -29.95 14.06
C ALA A 489 -23.79 -28.61 13.87
N ALA A 490 -23.97 -27.99 12.71
CA ALA A 490 -23.35 -26.71 12.41
C ALA A 490 -24.01 -25.63 13.28
N ARG A 491 -23.26 -25.11 14.25
CA ARG A 491 -23.71 -24.01 15.11
C ARG A 491 -23.57 -22.64 14.40
N ARG A 492 -23.74 -22.59 13.07
CA ARG A 492 -23.56 -21.39 12.26
C ARG A 492 -24.32 -21.47 10.92
N LEU A 493 -24.72 -20.32 10.41
CA LEU A 493 -25.20 -20.13 9.05
C LEU A 493 -24.09 -19.48 8.22
N GLN A 494 -23.89 -19.95 6.98
CA GLN A 494 -22.89 -19.40 6.09
C GLN A 494 -23.45 -19.22 4.68
N PHE A 495 -23.13 -18.07 4.07
CA PHE A 495 -23.51 -17.75 2.69
C PHE A 495 -22.32 -17.15 1.97
N ARG A 496 -22.16 -17.47 0.69
CA ARG A 496 -21.26 -16.78 -0.21
C ARG A 496 -22.05 -15.74 -0.98
N LEU A 497 -21.54 -14.50 -0.96
CA LEU A 497 -22.07 -13.38 -1.72
C LEU A 497 -21.19 -13.16 -2.95
N THR A 498 -21.81 -13.10 -4.14
CA THR A 498 -21.08 -12.81 -5.39
C THR A 498 -21.88 -11.85 -6.23
N ASP A 499 -21.18 -11.09 -7.03
CA ASP A 499 -21.77 -10.19 -8.00
C ASP A 499 -21.08 -10.32 -9.35
N ASN A 500 -21.77 -9.94 -10.42
CA ASN A 500 -21.27 -10.11 -11.78
C ASN A 500 -20.34 -8.98 -12.25
N LEU A 501 -20.50 -7.76 -11.71
CA LEU A 501 -19.76 -6.59 -12.20
C LEU A 501 -19.48 -5.52 -11.14
N SER A 502 -20.53 -4.92 -10.53
CA SER A 502 -20.39 -3.76 -9.65
C SER A 502 -19.92 -4.11 -8.23
N GLY A 503 -20.08 -5.37 -7.83
CA GLY A 503 -19.69 -5.88 -6.52
C GLY A 503 -20.75 -5.67 -5.45
N VAL A 504 -20.66 -6.46 -4.37
CA VAL A 504 -21.54 -6.32 -3.20
C VAL A 504 -21.16 -5.08 -2.41
N GLU A 505 -22.10 -4.14 -2.24
CA GLU A 505 -21.91 -2.93 -1.46
C GLU A 505 -22.31 -3.11 0.01
N ARG A 506 -23.48 -3.75 0.24
CA ARG A 506 -24.00 -3.96 1.59
C ARG A 506 -24.81 -5.23 1.70
N TYR A 507 -24.89 -5.75 2.92
CA TYR A 507 -25.77 -6.86 3.28
C TYR A 507 -26.37 -6.64 4.66
N ARG A 508 -27.52 -7.28 4.94
CA ARG A 508 -28.21 -7.26 6.21
C ARG A 508 -28.85 -8.63 6.48
N GLY A 509 -28.51 -9.22 7.62
CA GLY A 509 -29.15 -10.41 8.13
C GLY A 509 -30.16 -10.07 9.20
N GLU A 510 -31.32 -10.71 9.18
CA GLU A 510 -32.36 -10.63 10.20
C GLU A 510 -32.83 -12.04 10.57
N ILE A 511 -32.97 -12.32 11.86
CA ILE A 511 -33.53 -13.54 12.38
C ILE A 511 -34.76 -13.15 13.20
N ASP A 512 -35.93 -13.70 12.83
CA ASP A 512 -37.25 -13.38 13.43
C ASP A 512 -37.55 -11.88 13.46
N GLY A 513 -37.07 -11.15 12.43
CA GLY A 513 -37.25 -9.71 12.30
C GLY A 513 -36.23 -8.85 13.06
N HIS A 514 -35.29 -9.45 13.80
CA HIS A 514 -34.26 -8.74 14.54
C HIS A 514 -32.91 -8.84 13.82
N TYR A 515 -32.10 -7.78 13.90
CA TYR A 515 -30.76 -7.77 13.32
C TYR A 515 -29.91 -8.93 13.85
N ALA A 516 -29.24 -9.63 12.94
CA ALA A 516 -28.31 -10.71 13.22
C ALA A 516 -26.93 -10.36 12.65
N LEU A 517 -25.90 -10.41 13.49
CA LEU A 517 -24.53 -10.05 13.12
C LEU A 517 -23.90 -11.16 12.26
N PHE A 518 -23.87 -10.95 10.95
CA PHE A 518 -23.10 -11.76 10.02
C PHE A 518 -21.71 -11.17 9.81
N GLU A 519 -20.68 -11.91 10.16
CA GLU A 519 -19.27 -11.55 9.96
C GLU A 519 -18.85 -11.90 8.53
N MET A 520 -18.28 -10.94 7.78
CA MET A 520 -17.79 -11.16 6.40
C MET A 520 -16.30 -11.39 6.39
N ASP A 521 -15.83 -12.38 5.63
CA ASP A 521 -14.41 -12.60 5.32
C ASP A 521 -14.01 -11.99 3.95
N ALA A 522 -12.71 -11.95 3.66
CA ALA A 522 -12.17 -11.42 2.41
C ALA A 522 -12.56 -12.23 1.15
N LYS A 523 -13.14 -13.41 1.32
CA LYS A 523 -13.67 -14.26 0.22
C LYS A 523 -15.16 -14.07 0.00
N SER A 524 -15.71 -13.00 0.57
CA SER A 524 -17.13 -12.66 0.53
C SER A 524 -18.04 -13.77 1.08
N VAL A 525 -17.55 -14.50 2.08
CA VAL A 525 -18.36 -15.43 2.86
C VAL A 525 -18.82 -14.74 4.12
N ILE A 526 -20.13 -14.68 4.33
CA ILE A 526 -20.73 -14.18 5.56
C ILE A 526 -21.11 -15.34 6.47
N THR A 527 -20.84 -15.18 7.77
CA THR A 527 -21.07 -16.21 8.79
C THR A 527 -21.82 -15.64 9.97
N TYR A 528 -22.97 -16.18 10.29
CA TYR A 528 -23.65 -15.98 11.57
C TYR A 528 -23.34 -17.15 12.50
N ARG A 529 -22.76 -16.88 13.66
CA ARG A 529 -22.54 -17.85 14.72
C ARG A 529 -23.69 -17.77 15.71
N PHE A 530 -24.34 -18.91 16.01
CA PHE A 530 -25.45 -18.93 16.96
C PHE A 530 -25.01 -18.43 18.33
N ASP A 531 -25.71 -17.42 18.80
CA ASP A 531 -25.42 -16.69 20.03
C ASP A 531 -26.54 -16.94 21.06
N PRO A 532 -26.28 -17.75 22.12
CA PRO A 532 -27.31 -18.09 23.09
C PRO A 532 -27.84 -16.91 23.88
N ASP A 533 -27.07 -15.81 23.96
CA ASP A 533 -27.52 -14.59 24.65
C ASP A 533 -28.52 -13.78 23.83
N ARG A 534 -28.62 -14.04 22.52
CA ARG A 534 -29.45 -13.27 21.57
C ARG A 534 -30.45 -14.11 20.77
N LEU A 535 -30.27 -15.40 20.71
CA LEU A 535 -31.17 -16.33 19.98
C LEU A 535 -31.50 -17.52 20.87
N ALA A 536 -32.78 -17.70 21.19
CA ALA A 536 -33.26 -18.85 21.92
C ALA A 536 -33.15 -20.14 21.07
N ARG A 537 -33.25 -21.31 21.68
CA ARG A 537 -33.36 -22.56 20.92
C ARG A 537 -34.74 -22.71 20.32
N GLY A 538 -34.81 -23.20 19.08
CA GLY A 538 -36.10 -23.41 18.41
C GLY A 538 -36.03 -23.28 16.90
N LYS A 539 -37.20 -23.08 16.31
CA LYS A 539 -37.38 -22.84 14.89
C LYS A 539 -37.40 -21.35 14.62
N HIS A 540 -36.56 -20.89 13.70
CA HIS A 540 -36.34 -19.49 13.38
C HIS A 540 -36.48 -19.21 11.89
N GLN A 541 -36.77 -17.97 11.53
CA GLN A 541 -36.85 -17.50 10.17
C GLN A 541 -35.69 -16.52 9.89
N LEU A 542 -34.83 -16.86 8.93
CA LEU A 542 -33.78 -15.97 8.41
C LEU A 542 -34.33 -15.17 7.24
N LYS A 543 -33.98 -13.88 7.20
CA LYS A 543 -34.05 -13.03 6.01
C LYS A 543 -32.67 -12.39 5.81
N LEU A 544 -32.06 -12.58 4.62
CA LEU A 544 -30.81 -12.00 4.23
C LEU A 544 -31.03 -11.13 3.00
N THR A 545 -30.77 -9.84 3.11
CA THR A 545 -30.85 -8.85 2.03
C THR A 545 -29.43 -8.45 1.61
N VAL A 546 -29.14 -8.46 0.31
CA VAL A 546 -27.85 -8.11 -0.26
C VAL A 546 -28.05 -7.13 -1.41
N VAL A 547 -27.26 -6.06 -1.43
CA VAL A 547 -27.36 -4.99 -2.44
C VAL A 547 -25.98 -4.75 -3.05
N ASP A 548 -25.92 -4.61 -4.38
CA ASP A 548 -24.72 -4.25 -5.11
C ASP A 548 -24.48 -2.72 -5.17
N ALA A 549 -23.39 -2.29 -5.78
CA ALA A 549 -23.06 -0.87 -5.90
C ALA A 549 -23.96 -0.11 -6.89
N CYS A 550 -24.77 -0.79 -7.67
CA CYS A 550 -25.78 -0.22 -8.56
C CYS A 550 -27.17 -0.12 -7.93
N GLY A 551 -27.33 -0.68 -6.71
CA GLY A 551 -28.59 -0.71 -5.98
C GLY A 551 -29.52 -1.87 -6.37
N ASN A 552 -29.06 -2.87 -7.14
CA ASN A 552 -29.82 -4.08 -7.40
C ASN A 552 -29.85 -4.94 -6.14
N GLU A 553 -31.02 -5.44 -5.75
CA GLU A 553 -31.25 -6.14 -4.48
C GLU A 553 -31.58 -7.61 -4.70
N ALA A 554 -30.97 -8.48 -3.90
CA ALA A 554 -31.32 -9.88 -3.74
C ALA A 554 -31.76 -10.17 -2.31
N VAL A 555 -32.83 -10.97 -2.14
CA VAL A 555 -33.34 -11.41 -0.83
C VAL A 555 -33.36 -12.94 -0.78
N HIS A 556 -32.79 -13.49 0.30
CA HIS A 556 -32.87 -14.92 0.62
C HIS A 556 -33.59 -15.10 1.94
N THR A 557 -34.57 -16.02 1.96
CA THR A 557 -35.30 -16.39 3.17
C THR A 557 -35.23 -17.90 3.37
N GLU A 558 -34.96 -18.33 4.59
CA GLU A 558 -35.01 -19.74 4.95
C GLU A 558 -35.42 -19.93 6.40
N THR A 559 -35.99 -21.13 6.68
CA THR A 559 -36.29 -21.56 8.04
C THR A 559 -35.20 -22.51 8.51
N PHE A 560 -34.70 -22.32 9.72
CA PHE A 560 -33.72 -23.21 10.34
C PHE A 560 -34.12 -23.56 11.78
N VAL A 561 -33.50 -24.58 12.33
CA VAL A 561 -33.68 -25.00 13.73
C VAL A 561 -32.32 -24.96 14.44
N TRP A 562 -32.30 -24.39 15.63
CA TRP A 562 -31.12 -24.34 16.49
C TRP A 562 -31.33 -24.94 17.87
#